data_95ff07cfa024f1513bed7c1ea2c2f1c2
#
_entry.id   95ff07cfa024f1513bed7c1ea2c2f1c2
#
_cell.length_a   1.000
_cell.length_b   1.000
_cell.length_c   1.000
_cell.angle_alpha   90.00
_cell.angle_beta   90.00
_cell.angle_gamma   90.00
#
_symmetry.space_group_name_H-M   'P 1'
#
loop_
_entity.id
_entity.type
_entity.pdbx_description
1 polymer ?
#
loop_
_entity_poly.entity_id
_entity_poly.type
_entity_poly.pdbx_seq_one_letter_code
_entity_poly.pdbx_strand_id
1 'polypeptide(L)'
;MNKKKIISTILACAMLPFGGLISASAQDTKPTYVQLNPADASPFNNGEFQGWGTALCWWANRLGYSEKLTNAAAEAFFSDEGLGLDIARYNLGGGDDPTHNHINRSDSKVPGVYSDYKLSSDGKDVESITYDITKDQNQLNIAKAALKANPDLYFEGFSNSAPYFMTKTGCTSGGGTVNSDGTVTSNGKLNNLNDDMYDDFAKFIADATKLFKDNGIEFKSYSPMNEPDTDYWGYGSPKQEGCHFDPGAS
;
A
#
# COMPACT_ATOMS: atom_id res chain seq x y z
N MET A 1 -35.02 -21.61 17.34
CA MET A 1 -34.57 -20.17 17.51
C MET A 1 -33.76 -20.10 18.79
N ASN A 2 -32.45 -20.23 18.69
CA ASN A 2 -31.55 -20.04 19.84
C ASN A 2 -30.57 -18.88 19.52
N LYS A 3 -30.83 -17.75 20.16
CA LYS A 3 -29.93 -16.61 20.08
C LYS A 3 -28.69 -16.91 20.93
N LYS A 4 -27.56 -17.18 20.31
CA LYS A 4 -26.26 -17.24 20.97
C LYS A 4 -25.82 -15.79 21.28
N LYS A 5 -25.69 -15.47 22.57
CA LYS A 5 -25.11 -14.22 23.04
C LYS A 5 -23.61 -14.27 22.76
N ILE A 6 -23.11 -13.32 21.97
CA ILE A 6 -21.69 -13.06 21.81
C ILE A 6 -21.21 -12.33 23.08
N ILE A 7 -20.35 -13.00 23.84
CA ILE A 7 -19.66 -12.39 24.99
C ILE A 7 -18.32 -11.91 24.46
N SER A 8 -18.19 -10.60 24.27
CA SER A 8 -16.89 -9.95 24.02
C SER A 8 -16.02 -10.04 25.26
N THR A 9 -15.01 -10.87 25.24
CA THR A 9 -13.97 -10.90 26.28
C THR A 9 -12.91 -9.87 25.94
N ILE A 10 -12.92 -8.73 26.61
CA ILE A 10 -11.84 -7.76 26.55
C ILE A 10 -10.64 -8.35 27.30
N LEU A 11 -9.58 -8.67 26.56
CA LEU A 11 -8.32 -9.11 27.11
C LEU A 11 -7.55 -7.88 27.63
N ALA A 12 -7.60 -7.63 28.94
CA ALA A 12 -6.78 -6.63 29.59
C ALA A 12 -5.35 -7.19 29.75
N CYS A 13 -4.39 -6.63 29.00
CA CYS A 13 -2.98 -6.86 29.25
C CYS A 13 -2.56 -6.19 30.56
N ALA A 14 -2.29 -6.98 31.58
CA ALA A 14 -1.67 -6.51 32.81
C ALA A 14 -0.19 -6.23 32.55
N MET A 15 0.22 -4.97 32.51
CA MET A 15 1.62 -4.56 32.58
C MET A 15 2.05 -4.50 34.06
N LEU A 16 3.11 -5.24 34.39
CA LEU A 16 3.77 -5.16 35.68
C LEU A 16 4.51 -3.82 35.82
N PRO A 17 4.53 -3.20 37.01
CA PRO A 17 5.14 -1.90 37.18
C PRO A 17 6.63 -2.01 37.42
N PHE A 18 7.46 -1.47 36.54
CA PHE A 18 8.77 -0.99 36.91
C PHE A 18 8.67 0.47 37.34
N GLY A 19 9.02 0.73 38.59
CA GLY A 19 8.81 2.00 39.25
C GLY A 19 9.63 3.15 38.64
N GLY A 20 8.93 4.18 38.31
CA GLY A 20 9.35 5.55 38.14
C GLY A 20 8.14 6.42 38.37
N LEU A 21 8.09 7.14 39.49
CA LEU A 21 7.06 8.10 39.80
C LEU A 21 7.13 9.26 38.80
N ILE A 22 6.46 9.13 37.66
CA ILE A 22 6.05 10.27 36.86
C ILE A 22 4.68 10.67 37.38
N SER A 23 4.61 11.74 38.16
CA SER A 23 3.36 12.41 38.50
C SER A 23 2.80 12.98 37.19
N ALA A 24 2.04 12.19 36.46
CA ALA A 24 1.13 12.71 35.47
C ALA A 24 -0.01 13.36 36.24
N SER A 25 -0.04 14.70 36.32
CA SER A 25 -1.23 15.41 36.69
C SER A 25 -2.31 15.09 35.67
N ALA A 26 -3.25 14.24 36.04
CA ALA A 26 -4.45 14.04 35.25
C ALA A 26 -5.16 15.40 35.20
N GLN A 27 -5.09 16.08 34.08
CA GLN A 27 -6.02 17.17 33.80
C GLN A 27 -7.41 16.55 33.84
N ASP A 28 -8.24 17.07 34.69
CA ASP A 28 -9.64 16.68 34.84
C ASP A 28 -10.40 17.12 33.58
N THR A 29 -10.19 16.39 32.49
CA THR A 29 -10.91 16.62 31.25
C THR A 29 -12.30 16.04 31.41
N LYS A 30 -13.27 16.91 31.53
CA LYS A 30 -14.69 16.48 31.49
C LYS A 30 -14.89 15.61 30.25
N PRO A 31 -15.55 14.45 30.37
CA PRO A 31 -15.82 13.61 29.24
C PRO A 31 -16.57 14.41 28.16
N THR A 32 -16.04 14.38 26.93
CA THR A 32 -16.71 14.97 25.78
C THR A 32 -17.78 13.97 25.32
N TYR A 33 -19.03 14.36 25.41
CA TYR A 33 -20.13 13.57 24.88
C TYR A 33 -20.33 13.93 23.39
N VAL A 34 -20.22 12.98 22.53
CA VAL A 34 -20.57 13.11 21.11
C VAL A 34 -21.89 12.37 20.89
N GLN A 35 -22.92 13.08 20.52
CA GLN A 35 -24.19 12.48 20.13
C GLN A 35 -24.14 12.23 18.61
N LEU A 36 -24.23 10.97 18.22
CA LEU A 36 -24.37 10.59 16.81
C LEU A 36 -25.86 10.58 16.45
N ASN A 37 -26.21 11.34 15.44
CA ASN A 37 -27.56 11.38 14.90
C ASN A 37 -27.54 10.83 13.46
N PRO A 38 -28.21 9.71 13.16
CA PRO A 38 -28.25 9.17 11.80
C PRO A 38 -28.80 10.15 10.75
N ALA A 39 -29.64 11.11 11.17
CA ALA A 39 -30.14 12.14 10.26
C ALA A 39 -29.06 13.13 9.79
N ASP A 40 -27.94 13.22 10.50
CA ASP A 40 -26.78 14.07 10.16
C ASP A 40 -25.72 13.28 9.37
N ALA A 41 -26.07 12.09 8.84
CA ALA A 41 -25.17 11.30 8.03
C ALA A 41 -24.68 12.09 6.80
N SER A 42 -23.39 11.91 6.47
CA SER A 42 -22.81 12.54 5.28
C SER A 42 -23.58 12.12 4.03
N PRO A 43 -23.87 13.06 3.09
CA PRO A 43 -24.46 12.72 1.81
C PRO A 43 -23.48 12.00 0.86
N PHE A 44 -22.22 11.84 1.30
CA PHE A 44 -21.23 11.06 0.56
C PHE A 44 -21.73 9.63 0.35
N ASN A 45 -21.55 9.10 -0.87
CA ASN A 45 -22.05 7.78 -1.27
C ASN A 45 -23.55 7.58 -0.96
N ASN A 46 -24.38 8.61 -1.16
CA ASN A 46 -25.82 8.61 -0.86
C ASN A 46 -26.16 8.28 0.64
N GLY A 47 -25.22 8.54 1.55
CA GLY A 47 -25.37 8.23 2.97
C GLY A 47 -25.13 6.77 3.33
N GLU A 48 -24.65 5.95 2.39
CA GLU A 48 -24.33 4.55 2.62
C GLU A 48 -22.88 4.38 3.08
N PHE A 49 -22.65 3.60 4.11
CA PHE A 49 -21.33 3.19 4.55
C PHE A 49 -20.76 2.17 3.58
N GLN A 50 -19.55 2.44 3.06
CA GLN A 50 -18.93 1.59 2.02
C GLN A 50 -18.31 0.30 2.54
N GLY A 51 -18.13 0.16 3.84
CA GLY A 51 -17.56 -1.02 4.46
C GLY A 51 -16.25 -0.78 5.23
N TRP A 52 -15.75 -1.84 5.81
CA TRP A 52 -14.45 -1.88 6.47
C TRP A 52 -13.42 -2.59 5.59
N GLY A 53 -12.15 -2.22 5.72
CA GLY A 53 -11.13 -2.80 4.87
C GLY A 53 -9.78 -3.00 5.54
N THR A 54 -8.88 -3.65 4.80
CA THR A 54 -7.49 -3.83 5.17
C THR A 54 -6.58 -3.61 3.96
N ALA A 55 -5.39 -3.03 4.22
CA ALA A 55 -4.33 -3.10 3.22
C ALA A 55 -3.75 -4.52 3.17
N LEU A 56 -3.45 -5.01 1.96
CA LEU A 56 -2.77 -6.29 1.76
C LEU A 56 -1.28 -6.20 2.08
N CYS A 57 -0.71 -4.99 2.05
CA CYS A 57 0.68 -4.80 2.40
C CYS A 57 0.89 -4.88 3.92
N TRP A 58 1.81 -5.67 4.42
CA TRP A 58 2.62 -6.55 3.57
C TRP A 58 2.47 -8.00 4.04
N TRP A 59 1.40 -8.26 4.77
CA TRP A 59 1.08 -9.60 5.25
C TRP A 59 0.77 -10.56 4.09
N ALA A 60 0.20 -10.04 2.99
CA ALA A 60 -0.11 -10.84 1.81
C ALA A 60 1.16 -11.49 1.21
N ASN A 61 2.27 -10.72 1.14
CA ASN A 61 3.54 -11.26 0.65
C ASN A 61 4.10 -12.37 1.54
N ARG A 62 3.78 -12.33 2.84
CA ARG A 62 4.21 -13.36 3.80
C ARG A 62 3.36 -14.63 3.77
N LEU A 63 2.13 -14.56 3.35
CA LEU A 63 1.19 -15.68 3.42
C LEU A 63 0.91 -16.29 2.04
N GLY A 64 0.95 -15.48 0.99
CA GLY A 64 0.51 -15.84 -0.35
C GLY A 64 1.33 -16.92 -1.06
N TYR A 65 2.49 -17.29 -0.55
CA TYR A 65 3.27 -18.41 -1.06
C TYR A 65 2.67 -19.79 -0.72
N SER A 66 1.77 -19.85 0.24
CA SER A 66 1.16 -21.09 0.73
C SER A 66 -0.35 -21.05 0.51
N GLU A 67 -0.87 -21.95 -0.29
CA GLU A 67 -2.32 -22.08 -0.54
C GLU A 67 -3.11 -22.21 0.77
N LYS A 68 -2.62 -23.01 1.73
CA LYS A 68 -3.26 -23.15 3.03
C LYS A 68 -3.35 -21.85 3.80
N LEU A 69 -2.28 -21.05 3.85
CA LEU A 69 -2.26 -19.79 4.57
C LEU A 69 -3.09 -18.73 3.82
N THR A 70 -3.02 -18.72 2.50
CA THR A 70 -3.81 -17.85 1.62
C THR A 70 -5.30 -18.04 1.87
N ASN A 71 -5.78 -19.30 1.83
CA ASN A 71 -7.20 -19.61 2.03
C ASN A 71 -7.64 -19.30 3.48
N ALA A 72 -6.82 -19.63 4.47
CA ALA A 72 -7.12 -19.31 5.87
C ALA A 72 -7.20 -17.80 6.14
N ALA A 73 -6.31 -17.02 5.53
CA ALA A 73 -6.34 -15.57 5.66
C ALA A 73 -7.55 -14.95 4.94
N ALA A 74 -7.84 -15.40 3.72
CA ALA A 74 -9.01 -14.94 2.97
C ALA A 74 -10.31 -15.23 3.72
N GLU A 75 -10.47 -16.43 4.28
CA GLU A 75 -11.61 -16.80 5.10
C GLU A 75 -11.72 -15.92 6.35
N ALA A 76 -10.60 -15.74 7.08
CA ALA A 76 -10.61 -14.99 8.33
C ALA A 76 -10.91 -13.48 8.14
N PHE A 77 -10.44 -12.88 7.03
CA PHE A 77 -10.60 -11.44 6.82
C PHE A 77 -11.85 -11.09 5.99
N PHE A 78 -12.18 -11.86 4.97
CA PHE A 78 -13.14 -11.43 3.95
C PHE A 78 -14.44 -12.22 3.91
N SER A 79 -14.51 -13.42 4.51
CA SER A 79 -15.77 -14.18 4.56
C SER A 79 -16.74 -13.66 5.63
N ASP A 80 -18.02 -13.97 5.46
CA ASP A 80 -19.08 -13.65 6.43
C ASP A 80 -18.88 -14.36 7.78
N GLU A 81 -18.18 -15.48 7.80
CA GLU A 81 -17.83 -16.21 9.03
C GLU A 81 -16.61 -15.62 9.73
N GLY A 82 -15.83 -14.78 9.03
CA GLY A 82 -14.67 -14.07 9.53
C GLY A 82 -14.96 -12.63 9.96
N LEU A 83 -14.11 -11.70 9.54
CA LEU A 83 -14.30 -10.27 9.81
C LEU A 83 -15.28 -9.59 8.84
N GLY A 84 -15.62 -10.23 7.71
CA GLY A 84 -16.52 -9.68 6.70
C GLY A 84 -16.02 -8.34 6.13
N LEU A 85 -14.71 -8.24 5.83
CA LEU A 85 -14.18 -7.00 5.27
C LEU A 85 -14.61 -6.83 3.82
N ASP A 86 -15.03 -5.63 3.48
CA ASP A 86 -15.57 -5.26 2.16
C ASP A 86 -14.52 -4.63 1.24
N ILE A 87 -13.38 -4.18 1.80
CA ILE A 87 -12.37 -3.41 1.07
C ILE A 87 -11.00 -4.04 1.26
N ALA A 88 -10.28 -4.27 0.14
CA ALA A 88 -8.89 -4.66 0.13
C ALA A 88 -8.04 -3.63 -0.62
N ARG A 89 -6.98 -3.12 0.01
CA ARG A 89 -6.07 -2.17 -0.61
C ARG A 89 -4.83 -2.91 -1.13
N TYR A 90 -4.69 -2.97 -2.46
CA TYR A 90 -3.62 -3.68 -3.16
C TYR A 90 -2.43 -2.75 -3.43
N ASN A 91 -1.23 -3.16 -3.02
CA ASN A 91 0.00 -2.41 -3.28
C ASN A 91 0.59 -2.79 -4.65
N LEU A 92 0.53 -1.88 -5.62
CA LEU A 92 1.28 -2.01 -6.86
C LEU A 92 2.71 -1.55 -6.61
N GLY A 93 3.66 -2.48 -6.57
CA GLY A 93 5.06 -2.19 -6.29
C GLY A 93 5.76 -1.50 -7.46
N GLY A 94 6.72 -0.65 -7.13
CA GLY A 94 7.63 -0.06 -8.11
C GLY A 94 8.74 -1.04 -8.54
N GLY A 95 8.85 -2.18 -7.85
CA GLY A 95 9.96 -3.10 -8.00
C GLY A 95 11.25 -2.52 -7.42
N ASP A 96 12.34 -3.27 -7.58
CA ASP A 96 13.64 -2.79 -7.11
C ASP A 96 14.71 -3.11 -8.14
N ASP A 97 15.63 -2.19 -8.33
CA ASP A 97 16.80 -2.42 -9.18
C ASP A 97 17.63 -3.54 -8.54
N PRO A 98 17.94 -4.60 -9.26
CA PRO A 98 18.81 -5.67 -8.75
C PRO A 98 20.17 -5.18 -8.24
N THR A 99 20.64 -4.03 -8.72
CA THR A 99 21.91 -3.40 -8.30
C THR A 99 21.77 -2.47 -7.12
N HIS A 100 20.55 -2.03 -6.79
CA HIS A 100 20.20 -1.08 -5.71
C HIS A 100 19.20 -1.67 -4.71
N ASN A 101 19.43 -2.87 -4.28
CA ASN A 101 18.55 -3.60 -3.38
C ASN A 101 18.66 -3.06 -1.94
N HIS A 102 18.00 -1.93 -1.67
CA HIS A 102 18.04 -1.26 -0.37
C HIS A 102 17.05 -1.84 0.64
N ILE A 103 15.87 -2.25 0.17
CA ILE A 103 14.81 -2.76 1.05
C ILE A 103 15.19 -4.17 1.50
N ASN A 104 15.50 -4.33 2.79
CA ASN A 104 15.95 -5.59 3.35
C ASN A 104 14.84 -6.41 4.04
N ARG A 105 13.65 -5.85 4.16
CA ARG A 105 12.45 -6.57 4.63
C ARG A 105 11.79 -7.27 3.45
N SER A 106 11.82 -8.59 3.47
CA SER A 106 11.27 -9.41 2.39
C SER A 106 9.75 -9.23 2.16
N ASP A 107 9.02 -8.81 3.18
CA ASP A 107 7.58 -8.57 3.10
C ASP A 107 7.22 -7.22 2.46
N SER A 108 8.02 -6.18 2.67
CA SER A 108 7.80 -4.85 2.13
C SER A 108 8.54 -4.56 0.82
N LYS A 109 9.32 -5.52 0.35
CA LYS A 109 9.94 -5.52 -0.97
C LYS A 109 8.92 -6.02 -1.99
N VAL A 110 8.12 -5.11 -2.53
CA VAL A 110 7.02 -5.46 -3.44
C VAL A 110 7.53 -5.50 -4.88
N PRO A 111 7.39 -6.63 -5.57
CA PRO A 111 7.78 -6.71 -6.98
C PRO A 111 6.95 -5.77 -7.85
N GLY A 112 7.57 -5.21 -8.88
CA GLY A 112 6.82 -4.59 -9.97
C GLY A 112 6.09 -5.66 -10.80
N VAL A 113 5.01 -5.29 -11.47
CA VAL A 113 4.24 -6.20 -12.34
C VAL A 113 4.79 -6.18 -13.78
N TYR A 114 6.10 -6.20 -13.91
CA TYR A 114 6.81 -6.21 -15.19
C TYR A 114 8.05 -7.12 -15.13
N SER A 115 8.46 -7.63 -16.28
CA SER A 115 9.65 -8.48 -16.43
C SER A 115 10.80 -7.77 -17.16
N ASP A 116 10.48 -6.74 -17.96
CA ASP A 116 11.46 -5.99 -18.75
C ASP A 116 10.92 -4.59 -19.09
N TYR A 117 11.81 -3.67 -19.41
CA TYR A 117 11.48 -2.32 -19.87
C TYR A 117 12.57 -1.79 -20.81
N LYS A 118 12.23 -0.79 -21.61
CA LYS A 118 13.16 -0.08 -22.47
C LYS A 118 12.96 1.42 -22.34
N LEU A 119 14.03 2.14 -22.08
CA LEU A 119 14.06 3.59 -22.07
C LEU A 119 14.53 4.14 -23.43
N SER A 120 14.14 5.38 -23.72
CA SER A 120 14.70 6.17 -24.82
C SER A 120 16.22 6.31 -24.68
N SER A 121 16.89 6.67 -25.76
CA SER A 121 18.36 6.77 -25.78
C SER A 121 18.91 7.86 -24.85
N ASP A 122 18.11 8.84 -24.49
CA ASP A 122 18.44 9.92 -23.52
C ASP A 122 17.92 9.63 -22.11
N GLY A 123 17.22 8.49 -21.92
CA GLY A 123 16.71 8.03 -20.62
C GLY A 123 15.53 8.85 -20.07
N LYS A 124 14.84 9.61 -20.91
CA LYS A 124 13.76 10.52 -20.49
C LYS A 124 12.36 9.99 -20.68
N ASP A 125 12.18 8.99 -21.52
CA ASP A 125 10.89 8.40 -21.84
C ASP A 125 10.96 6.88 -21.71
N VAL A 126 9.82 6.25 -21.43
CA VAL A 126 9.68 4.79 -21.44
C VAL A 126 9.16 4.32 -22.79
N GLU A 127 10.05 3.74 -23.62
CA GLU A 127 9.64 3.22 -24.94
C GLU A 127 8.71 2.01 -24.84
N SER A 128 8.97 1.12 -23.87
CA SER A 128 8.14 -0.07 -23.65
C SER A 128 8.30 -0.67 -22.27
N ILE A 129 7.25 -1.35 -21.80
CA ILE A 129 7.25 -2.20 -20.62
C ILE A 129 6.67 -3.56 -21.00
N THR A 130 7.36 -4.63 -20.64
CA THR A 130 6.84 -5.99 -20.73
C THR A 130 6.19 -6.35 -19.42
N TYR A 131 4.86 -6.28 -19.36
CA TYR A 131 4.09 -6.56 -18.16
C TYR A 131 4.06 -8.05 -17.83
N ASP A 132 4.15 -8.37 -16.54
CA ASP A 132 4.08 -9.73 -15.99
C ASP A 132 3.49 -9.69 -14.58
N ILE A 133 2.19 -9.95 -14.47
CA ILE A 133 1.48 -9.94 -13.20
C ILE A 133 1.98 -11.04 -12.24
N THR A 134 2.61 -12.09 -12.76
CA THR A 134 3.09 -13.21 -11.94
C THR A 134 4.32 -12.86 -11.09
N LYS A 135 4.95 -11.71 -11.35
CA LYS A 135 6.03 -11.21 -10.50
C LYS A 135 5.57 -10.95 -9.07
N ASP A 136 4.34 -10.50 -8.87
CA ASP A 136 3.73 -10.28 -7.56
C ASP A 136 2.76 -11.42 -7.16
N GLN A 137 3.17 -12.66 -7.40
CA GLN A 137 2.31 -13.83 -7.25
C GLN A 137 1.73 -13.99 -5.84
N ASN A 138 2.50 -13.66 -4.80
CA ASN A 138 2.04 -13.86 -3.42
C ASN A 138 0.85 -12.95 -3.08
N GLN A 139 0.94 -11.66 -3.37
CA GLN A 139 -0.16 -10.73 -3.13
C GLN A 139 -1.34 -11.03 -4.05
N LEU A 140 -1.07 -11.40 -5.31
CA LEU A 140 -2.08 -11.81 -6.27
C LEU A 140 -2.88 -13.05 -5.80
N ASN A 141 -2.22 -14.04 -5.20
CA ASN A 141 -2.89 -15.22 -4.64
C ASN A 141 -3.86 -14.84 -3.53
N ILE A 142 -3.46 -13.95 -2.62
CA ILE A 142 -4.33 -13.44 -1.56
C ILE A 142 -5.52 -12.68 -2.14
N ALA A 143 -5.30 -11.78 -3.11
CA ALA A 143 -6.36 -11.01 -3.73
C ALA A 143 -7.41 -11.90 -4.41
N LYS A 144 -6.97 -12.94 -5.13
CA LYS A 144 -7.88 -13.91 -5.76
C LYS A 144 -8.64 -14.77 -4.73
N ALA A 145 -7.99 -15.16 -3.66
CA ALA A 145 -8.66 -15.89 -2.58
C ALA A 145 -9.66 -15.02 -1.82
N ALA A 146 -9.34 -13.74 -1.63
CA ALA A 146 -10.24 -12.75 -1.03
C ALA A 146 -11.51 -12.57 -1.86
N LEU A 147 -11.39 -12.42 -3.19
CA LEU A 147 -12.55 -12.38 -4.10
C LEU A 147 -13.39 -13.65 -4.07
N LYS A 148 -12.75 -14.81 -3.86
CA LYS A 148 -13.48 -16.06 -3.72
C LYS A 148 -14.26 -16.11 -2.41
N ALA A 149 -13.73 -15.56 -1.32
CA ALA A 149 -14.38 -15.50 -0.01
C ALA A 149 -15.47 -14.41 0.04
N ASN A 150 -15.26 -13.28 -0.64
CA ASN A 150 -16.22 -12.18 -0.79
C ASN A 150 -16.24 -11.71 -2.27
N PRO A 151 -17.20 -12.18 -3.08
CA PRO A 151 -17.29 -11.78 -4.49
C PRO A 151 -17.58 -10.30 -4.74
N ASP A 152 -18.13 -9.60 -3.76
CA ASP A 152 -18.45 -8.16 -3.84
C ASP A 152 -17.33 -7.27 -3.33
N LEU A 153 -16.16 -7.86 -3.03
CA LEU A 153 -15.00 -7.15 -2.48
C LEU A 153 -14.59 -5.97 -3.34
N TYR A 154 -14.46 -4.81 -2.71
CA TYR A 154 -13.96 -3.58 -3.31
C TYR A 154 -12.44 -3.56 -3.28
N PHE A 155 -11.78 -3.39 -4.43
CA PHE A 155 -10.34 -3.18 -4.48
C PHE A 155 -9.99 -1.71 -4.70
N GLU A 156 -9.13 -1.19 -3.81
CA GLU A 156 -8.37 0.03 -4.02
C GLU A 156 -6.93 -0.35 -4.42
N GLY A 157 -6.44 0.19 -5.54
CA GLY A 157 -5.02 0.11 -5.88
C GLY A 157 -4.24 1.28 -5.28
N PHE A 158 -2.96 1.07 -4.96
CA PHE A 158 -2.07 2.18 -4.61
C PHE A 158 -0.61 1.83 -4.91
N SER A 159 0.21 2.87 -5.08
CA SER A 159 1.67 2.73 -5.21
C SER A 159 2.38 3.49 -4.09
N ASN A 160 3.47 2.92 -3.56
CA ASN A 160 4.38 3.64 -2.67
C ASN A 160 5.45 4.41 -3.45
N SER A 161 5.79 3.96 -4.65
CA SER A 161 6.75 4.59 -5.56
C SER A 161 6.39 4.28 -7.01
N ALA A 162 6.84 5.12 -7.92
CA ALA A 162 6.95 4.75 -9.33
C ALA A 162 7.97 3.61 -9.50
N PRO A 163 7.93 2.87 -10.64
CA PRO A 163 8.98 1.94 -11.00
C PRO A 163 10.38 2.55 -10.88
N TYR A 164 11.34 1.80 -10.36
CA TYR A 164 12.68 2.33 -10.05
C TYR A 164 13.34 3.03 -11.25
N PHE A 165 13.11 2.54 -12.46
CA PHE A 165 13.66 3.11 -13.69
C PHE A 165 12.99 4.44 -14.10
N MET A 166 11.88 4.82 -13.47
CA MET A 166 11.24 6.13 -13.63
C MET A 166 11.65 7.10 -12.51
N THR A 167 12.49 6.67 -11.56
CA THR A 167 12.90 7.52 -10.44
C THR A 167 14.22 8.21 -10.67
N LYS A 168 14.38 9.41 -10.13
CA LYS A 168 15.63 10.21 -10.23
C LYS A 168 16.83 9.50 -9.61
N THR A 169 16.58 8.74 -8.54
CA THR A 169 17.64 8.03 -7.80
C THR A 169 17.89 6.61 -8.30
N GLY A 170 17.07 6.09 -9.22
CA GLY A 170 17.09 4.68 -9.62
C GLY A 170 16.61 3.73 -8.52
N CYS A 171 15.92 4.25 -7.47
CA CYS A 171 15.55 3.47 -6.30
C CYS A 171 14.11 3.79 -5.84
N THR A 172 13.33 2.76 -5.54
CA THR A 172 11.97 2.91 -5.04
C THR A 172 11.90 3.30 -3.55
N SER A 173 13.00 3.31 -2.83
CA SER A 173 12.99 3.61 -1.39
C SER A 173 13.10 5.10 -1.06
N GLY A 174 13.15 5.98 -2.07
CA GLY A 174 13.03 7.42 -1.85
C GLY A 174 14.01 8.31 -2.61
N GLY A 175 13.84 9.61 -2.39
CA GLY A 175 14.54 10.68 -3.10
C GLY A 175 15.91 11.04 -2.54
N GLY A 176 16.68 11.76 -3.35
CA GLY A 176 18.00 12.24 -3.02
C GLY A 176 18.62 13.06 -4.16
N THR A 177 19.77 13.62 -3.87
CA THR A 177 20.60 14.33 -4.87
C THR A 177 21.55 13.32 -5.52
N VAL A 178 21.44 13.13 -6.82
CA VAL A 178 22.42 12.37 -7.60
C VAL A 178 23.65 13.26 -7.83
N ASN A 179 24.79 12.83 -7.33
CA ASN A 179 26.06 13.52 -7.43
C ASN A 179 26.74 13.24 -8.78
N SER A 180 27.71 14.06 -9.16
CA SER A 180 28.45 13.92 -10.43
C SER A 180 29.29 12.61 -10.52
N ASP A 181 29.58 12.00 -9.40
CA ASP A 181 30.28 10.71 -9.31
C ASP A 181 29.33 9.48 -9.31
N GLY A 182 28.02 9.72 -9.49
CA GLY A 182 26.98 8.69 -9.49
C GLY A 182 26.49 8.24 -8.10
N THR A 183 27.07 8.77 -7.03
CA THR A 183 26.54 8.51 -5.68
C THR A 183 25.28 9.33 -5.42
N VAL A 184 24.45 8.89 -4.47
CA VAL A 184 23.22 9.58 -4.09
C VAL A 184 23.29 10.02 -2.63
N THR A 185 23.11 11.32 -2.41
CA THR A 185 22.91 11.87 -1.08
C THR A 185 21.42 11.87 -0.74
N SER A 186 21.03 11.07 0.26
CA SER A 186 19.63 10.90 0.66
C SER A 186 19.00 12.23 1.08
N ASN A 187 17.81 12.53 0.55
CA ASN A 187 16.99 13.68 0.94
C ASN A 187 15.51 13.37 0.66
N GLY A 188 14.75 13.11 1.72
CA GLY A 188 13.35 12.76 1.64
C GLY A 188 12.40 13.88 1.24
N LYS A 189 12.92 15.12 1.07
CA LYS A 189 12.15 16.29 0.60
C LYS A 189 12.21 16.50 -0.91
N LEU A 190 12.97 15.66 -1.61
CA LEU A 190 13.10 15.80 -3.06
C LEU A 190 12.18 14.84 -3.78
N ASN A 191 11.48 15.37 -4.80
CA ASN A 191 10.68 14.54 -5.71
C ASN A 191 11.56 13.48 -6.35
N ASN A 192 11.14 12.23 -6.23
CA ASN A 192 11.90 11.10 -6.75
C ASN A 192 11.41 10.62 -8.12
N LEU A 193 10.18 10.91 -8.52
CA LEU A 193 9.72 10.66 -9.89
C LEU A 193 10.43 11.63 -10.84
N ASN A 194 10.95 11.10 -11.96
CA ASN A 194 11.54 11.91 -13.01
C ASN A 194 10.53 12.89 -13.59
N ASP A 195 10.92 14.16 -13.74
CA ASP A 195 10.04 15.21 -14.22
C ASP A 195 9.59 14.97 -15.68
N ASP A 196 10.45 14.35 -16.49
CA ASP A 196 10.16 13.97 -17.88
C ASP A 196 9.24 12.74 -17.99
N MET A 197 8.99 11.97 -16.90
CA MET A 197 8.29 10.67 -16.90
C MET A 197 6.92 10.70 -16.20
N TYR A 198 6.28 11.84 -16.04
CA TYR A 198 4.97 11.92 -15.39
C TYR A 198 3.88 11.21 -16.22
N ASP A 199 3.88 11.42 -17.52
CA ASP A 199 2.94 10.77 -18.44
C ASP A 199 3.21 9.26 -18.54
N ASP A 200 4.48 8.84 -18.51
CA ASP A 200 4.86 7.43 -18.49
C ASP A 200 4.40 6.73 -17.22
N PHE A 201 4.51 7.38 -16.07
CA PHE A 201 4.02 6.84 -14.81
C PHE A 201 2.49 6.75 -14.80
N ALA A 202 1.80 7.76 -15.29
CA ALA A 202 0.34 7.72 -15.44
C ALA A 202 -0.09 6.57 -16.37
N LYS A 203 0.63 6.40 -17.49
CA LYS A 203 0.42 5.28 -18.41
C LYS A 203 0.68 3.93 -17.75
N PHE A 204 1.77 3.80 -16.98
CA PHE A 204 2.09 2.59 -16.22
C PHE A 204 0.95 2.18 -15.29
N ILE A 205 0.38 3.12 -14.54
CA ILE A 205 -0.76 2.88 -13.65
C ILE A 205 -1.97 2.41 -14.47
N ALA A 206 -2.28 3.07 -15.58
CA ALA A 206 -3.41 2.70 -16.43
C ALA A 206 -3.25 1.29 -17.03
N ASP A 207 -2.08 0.98 -17.56
CA ASP A 207 -1.78 -0.33 -18.14
C ASP A 207 -1.80 -1.44 -17.08
N ALA A 208 -1.19 -1.18 -15.91
CA ALA A 208 -1.23 -2.11 -14.79
C ALA A 208 -2.67 -2.35 -14.30
N THR A 209 -3.48 -1.29 -14.17
CA THR A 209 -4.89 -1.40 -13.80
C THR A 209 -5.66 -2.28 -14.79
N LYS A 210 -5.40 -2.08 -16.09
CA LYS A 210 -5.98 -2.93 -17.12
C LYS A 210 -5.49 -4.38 -17.01
N LEU A 211 -4.20 -4.61 -16.77
CA LEU A 211 -3.62 -5.95 -16.57
C LEU A 211 -4.31 -6.69 -15.42
N PHE A 212 -4.53 -6.01 -14.27
CA PHE A 212 -5.24 -6.59 -13.13
C PHE A 212 -6.68 -6.92 -13.48
N LYS A 213 -7.38 -6.02 -14.15
CA LYS A 213 -8.76 -6.26 -14.60
C LYS A 213 -8.87 -7.46 -15.52
N ASP A 214 -7.96 -7.59 -16.49
CA ASP A 214 -7.89 -8.73 -17.40
C ASP A 214 -7.59 -10.06 -16.65
N ASN A 215 -7.07 -9.97 -15.42
CA ASN A 215 -6.79 -11.10 -14.52
C ASN A 215 -7.82 -11.28 -13.39
N GLY A 216 -8.95 -10.58 -13.48
CA GLY A 216 -10.10 -10.74 -12.57
C GLY A 216 -10.05 -9.88 -11.30
N ILE A 217 -9.17 -8.87 -11.23
CA ILE A 217 -9.09 -7.92 -10.12
C ILE A 217 -9.35 -6.51 -10.66
N GLU A 218 -10.51 -5.96 -10.36
CA GLU A 218 -10.88 -4.61 -10.77
C GLU A 218 -10.66 -3.60 -9.65
N PHE A 219 -9.74 -2.65 -9.85
CA PHE A 219 -9.58 -1.51 -8.94
C PHE A 219 -10.68 -0.48 -9.21
N LYS A 220 -11.47 -0.16 -8.19
CA LYS A 220 -12.52 0.87 -8.26
C LYS A 220 -12.03 2.26 -7.89
N SER A 221 -10.91 2.33 -7.19
CA SER A 221 -10.18 3.56 -6.88
C SER A 221 -8.67 3.30 -6.91
N TYR A 222 -7.88 4.35 -7.09
CA TYR A 222 -6.43 4.24 -7.10
C TYR A 222 -5.79 5.47 -6.47
N SER A 223 -4.82 5.22 -5.57
CA SER A 223 -3.95 6.25 -5.00
C SER A 223 -2.57 6.15 -5.69
N PRO A 224 -2.23 7.08 -6.61
CA PRO A 224 -1.04 6.95 -7.45
C PRO A 224 0.26 7.07 -6.66
N MET A 225 0.24 7.77 -5.52
CA MET A 225 1.41 7.92 -4.66
C MET A 225 0.97 7.95 -3.20
N ASN A 226 1.53 7.07 -2.37
CA ASN A 226 1.21 7.00 -0.94
C ASN A 226 2.03 8.02 -0.17
N GLU A 227 1.36 8.86 0.64
CA GLU A 227 1.98 9.86 1.52
C GLU A 227 3.02 10.73 0.80
N PRO A 228 2.68 11.35 -0.35
CA PRO A 228 3.66 12.00 -1.21
C PRO A 228 4.31 13.23 -0.59
N ASP A 229 3.63 13.94 0.29
CA ASP A 229 4.04 15.21 0.91
C ASP A 229 4.89 15.04 2.18
N THR A 230 5.33 13.81 2.49
CA THR A 230 6.14 13.53 3.68
C THR A 230 7.64 13.64 3.39
N ASP A 231 8.40 14.09 4.40
CA ASP A 231 9.85 14.38 4.30
C ASP A 231 10.75 13.16 4.55
N TYR A 232 10.20 11.99 4.82
CA TYR A 232 10.99 10.83 5.29
C TYR A 232 11.29 9.79 4.21
N TRP A 233 10.80 9.98 2.99
CA TRP A 233 11.10 9.08 1.87
C TRP A 233 12.47 9.38 1.26
N GLY A 234 13.54 9.00 1.97
CA GLY A 234 14.92 9.23 1.55
C GLY A 234 15.57 8.00 0.92
N TYR A 235 16.43 8.24 -0.08
CA TYR A 235 17.21 7.22 -0.79
C TYR A 235 17.89 6.24 0.16
N GLY A 236 17.81 4.96 -0.16
CA GLY A 236 18.46 3.89 0.58
C GLY A 236 17.74 3.47 1.86
N SER A 237 16.49 3.90 2.10
CA SER A 237 15.71 3.41 3.23
C SER A 237 15.54 1.89 3.15
N PRO A 238 15.90 1.13 4.22
CA PRO A 238 15.80 -0.32 4.22
C PRO A 238 14.40 -0.85 4.55
N LYS A 239 13.43 0.02 4.81
CA LYS A 239 12.14 -0.36 5.40
C LYS A 239 11.09 -0.71 4.35
N GLN A 240 10.90 0.15 3.37
CA GLN A 240 9.84 0.05 2.36
C GLN A 240 10.10 1.01 1.21
N GLU A 241 9.31 0.87 0.14
CA GLU A 241 9.20 1.86 -0.93
C GLU A 241 8.58 3.16 -0.41
N GLY A 242 8.92 4.26 -1.06
CA GLY A 242 8.35 5.58 -0.82
C GLY A 242 8.86 6.59 -1.82
N CYS A 243 8.04 7.56 -2.14
CA CYS A 243 8.37 8.60 -3.11
C CYS A 243 7.77 9.92 -2.67
N HIS A 244 8.64 10.89 -2.37
CA HIS A 244 8.19 12.26 -2.17
C HIS A 244 7.74 12.86 -3.51
N PHE A 245 6.63 13.59 -3.48
CA PHE A 245 6.08 14.26 -4.65
C PHE A 245 5.34 15.53 -4.19
N ASP A 246 5.90 16.69 -4.49
CA ASP A 246 5.34 17.97 -4.06
C ASP A 246 3.99 18.26 -4.73
N PRO A 247 3.00 18.78 -3.98
CA PRO A 247 1.78 19.31 -4.57
C PRO A 247 2.13 20.52 -5.45
N GLY A 248 1.90 20.41 -6.73
CA GLY A 248 2.21 21.49 -7.71
C GLY A 248 3.52 21.29 -8.46
N ALA A 249 4.21 20.17 -8.28
CA ALA A 249 5.18 19.70 -9.25
C ALA A 249 4.41 19.29 -10.52
N SER A 250 4.44 20.14 -11.53
CA SER A 250 3.79 19.95 -12.85
C SER A 250 4.69 20.44 -13.96
#